data_d13f750c5397d8d63d59e387608168cc
#
_entry.id   d13f750c5397d8d63d59e387608168cc
#
_cell.length_a   1.000
_cell.length_b   1.000
_cell.length_c   1.000
_cell.angle_alpha   90.00
_cell.angle_beta   90.00
_cell.angle_gamma   90.00
#
_symmetry.space_group_name_H-M   'P 1'
#
loop_
_entity.id
_entity.type
_entity.pdbx_description
1 polymer ?
#
loop_
_entity_poly.entity_id
_entity_poly.type
_entity_poly.pdbx_seq_one_letter_code
_entity_poly.pdbx_strand_id
1 'polypeptide(L)'
;MKRLLLICGLLLFISQSAFAAITFPALTGRVVDDAHMLNQTQTQQLEQTLIAEEKSSSNQVVVVTVPSTNGIPIADYGYQLGRAWGIGQKQHDNGVLLIIAKNDKKMRIEVGYGLEGALPDAIAINIINQQIKPAFKAGQFATGIDNGVTAIIAAIHGEYKPIVTEDKPPYDFYLFILFVVIIQIVAFSRRRRNRSTYYGRDGDVFSSGGFGSSNRGGSSGFGGGFGGNNNGGFSGGGGGFGGGGASGGW
;
A
#
# COMPACT_ATOMS: atom_id res chain seq x y z
N MET A 1 14.33 -52.06 -8.91
CA MET A 1 14.34 -50.84 -9.74
C MET A 1 12.95 -50.40 -10.16
N LYS A 2 12.05 -51.25 -10.67
CA LYS A 2 10.69 -50.87 -11.13
C LYS A 2 9.81 -50.29 -10.00
N ARG A 3 9.89 -50.80 -8.76
CA ARG A 3 9.10 -50.28 -7.61
C ARG A 3 9.61 -48.89 -7.11
N LEU A 4 10.91 -48.65 -7.24
CA LEU A 4 11.49 -47.33 -6.85
C LEU A 4 11.10 -46.26 -7.88
N LEU A 5 11.05 -46.56 -9.15
CA LEU A 5 10.59 -45.68 -10.23
C LEU A 5 9.08 -45.32 -10.08
N LEU A 6 8.26 -46.27 -9.64
CA LEU A 6 6.85 -46.02 -9.35
C LEU A 6 6.64 -45.10 -8.15
N ILE A 7 7.45 -45.24 -7.10
CA ILE A 7 7.39 -44.36 -5.91
C ILE A 7 7.86 -42.93 -6.25
N CYS A 8 8.96 -42.80 -7.04
CA CYS A 8 9.41 -41.48 -7.51
C CYS A 8 8.41 -40.83 -8.46
N GLY A 9 7.73 -41.57 -9.32
CA GLY A 9 6.66 -41.06 -10.17
C GLY A 9 5.45 -40.60 -9.40
N LEU A 10 5.09 -41.30 -8.32
CA LEU A 10 3.95 -40.93 -7.43
C LEU A 10 4.28 -39.66 -6.60
N LEU A 11 5.54 -39.52 -6.15
CA LEU A 11 5.99 -38.33 -5.43
C LEU A 11 6.05 -37.08 -6.30
N LEU A 12 6.35 -37.20 -7.58
CA LEU A 12 6.35 -36.09 -8.55
C LEU A 12 4.92 -35.59 -8.85
N PHE A 13 3.90 -36.44 -8.71
CA PHE A 13 2.51 -36.07 -8.98
C PHE A 13 1.85 -35.27 -7.80
N ILE A 14 2.43 -35.30 -6.61
CA ILE A 14 1.87 -34.64 -5.41
C ILE A 14 2.30 -33.15 -5.30
N SER A 15 3.26 -32.69 -6.11
CA SER A 15 3.78 -31.31 -6.06
C SER A 15 3.05 -30.32 -6.98
N GLN A 16 1.85 -30.58 -7.42
CA GLN A 16 1.01 -29.56 -8.05
C GLN A 16 0.43 -28.65 -6.93
N SER A 17 1.20 -27.67 -6.51
CA SER A 17 0.69 -26.57 -5.70
C SER A 17 -0.43 -25.91 -6.49
N ALA A 18 -1.69 -26.16 -6.10
CA ALA A 18 -2.82 -25.44 -6.63
C ALA A 18 -2.63 -23.95 -6.25
N PHE A 19 -2.16 -23.14 -7.18
CA PHE A 19 -2.31 -21.70 -7.06
C PHE A 19 -3.81 -21.43 -7.02
N ALA A 20 -4.34 -21.20 -5.83
CA ALA A 20 -5.73 -20.76 -5.68
C ALA A 20 -5.85 -19.44 -6.45
N ALA A 21 -6.65 -19.43 -7.51
CA ALA A 21 -6.95 -18.20 -8.24
C ALA A 21 -7.65 -17.25 -7.27
N ILE A 22 -7.21 -16.00 -7.23
CA ILE A 22 -7.85 -14.97 -6.40
C ILE A 22 -9.25 -14.75 -6.95
N THR A 23 -10.27 -14.99 -6.13
CA THR A 23 -11.66 -14.67 -6.47
C THR A 23 -11.95 -13.23 -6.04
N PHE A 24 -12.29 -12.39 -7.00
CA PHE A 24 -12.73 -11.02 -6.77
C PHE A 24 -14.25 -10.94 -6.73
N PRO A 25 -14.85 -10.01 -5.97
CA PRO A 25 -16.26 -9.73 -6.07
C PRO A 25 -16.62 -9.26 -7.48
N ALA A 26 -17.89 -9.45 -7.87
CA ALA A 26 -18.37 -8.94 -9.18
C ALA A 26 -18.43 -7.41 -9.15
N LEU A 27 -18.00 -6.76 -10.23
CA LEU A 27 -18.15 -5.31 -10.40
C LEU A 27 -19.63 -4.98 -10.71
N THR A 28 -20.39 -4.64 -9.67
CA THR A 28 -21.82 -4.37 -9.77
C THR A 28 -22.16 -2.89 -9.94
N GLY A 29 -21.22 -2.00 -9.62
CA GLY A 29 -21.35 -0.55 -9.65
C GLY A 29 -20.04 0.12 -9.28
N ARG A 30 -20.08 1.42 -9.05
CA ARG A 30 -18.92 2.18 -8.52
C ARG A 30 -18.72 1.96 -7.02
N VAL A 31 -19.73 1.40 -6.36
CA VAL A 31 -19.65 1.00 -4.94
C VAL A 31 -19.99 -0.48 -4.84
N VAL A 32 -19.00 -1.29 -4.48
CA VAL A 32 -19.13 -2.74 -4.25
C VAL A 32 -18.91 -2.98 -2.76
N ASP A 33 -19.99 -3.11 -2.00
CA ASP A 33 -19.94 -3.25 -0.53
C ASP A 33 -20.17 -4.70 -0.08
N ASP A 34 -19.23 -5.59 -0.39
CA ASP A 34 -19.30 -7.02 -0.04
C ASP A 34 -19.10 -7.27 1.47
N ALA A 35 -18.44 -6.34 2.18
CA ALA A 35 -18.25 -6.42 3.64
C ALA A 35 -19.41 -5.80 4.45
N HIS A 36 -20.46 -5.32 3.79
CA HIS A 36 -21.62 -4.70 4.43
C HIS A 36 -21.21 -3.61 5.45
N MET A 37 -20.42 -2.64 4.99
CA MET A 37 -19.96 -1.51 5.80
C MET A 37 -20.83 -0.26 5.63
N LEU A 38 -21.67 -0.24 4.60
CA LEU A 38 -22.58 0.85 4.25
C LEU A 38 -24.04 0.38 4.34
N ASN A 39 -24.93 1.30 4.69
CA ASN A 39 -26.36 1.04 4.50
C ASN A 39 -26.77 1.47 3.08
N GLN A 40 -28.01 1.10 2.67
CA GLN A 40 -28.50 1.36 1.32
C GLN A 40 -28.47 2.85 0.94
N THR A 41 -28.84 3.74 1.86
CA THR A 41 -28.84 5.19 1.62
C THR A 41 -27.42 5.71 1.40
N GLN A 42 -26.46 5.27 2.23
CA GLN A 42 -25.04 5.63 2.10
C GLN A 42 -24.45 5.13 0.80
N THR A 43 -24.74 3.88 0.41
CA THR A 43 -24.31 3.32 -0.88
C THR A 43 -24.85 4.14 -2.04
N GLN A 44 -26.14 4.51 -2.02
CA GLN A 44 -26.75 5.31 -3.07
C GLN A 44 -26.17 6.73 -3.17
N GLN A 45 -25.93 7.39 -2.05
CA GLN A 45 -25.31 8.72 -2.01
C GLN A 45 -23.89 8.69 -2.57
N LEU A 46 -23.10 7.73 -2.14
CA LEU A 46 -21.73 7.54 -2.61
C LEU A 46 -21.68 7.23 -4.11
N GLU A 47 -22.57 6.34 -4.59
CA GLU A 47 -22.70 6.02 -6.02
C GLU A 47 -23.03 7.27 -6.85
N GLN A 48 -23.93 8.14 -6.38
CA GLN A 48 -24.26 9.39 -7.05
C GLN A 48 -23.07 10.36 -7.14
N THR A 49 -22.30 10.47 -6.05
CA THR A 49 -21.07 11.28 -6.02
C THR A 49 -20.07 10.78 -7.06
N LEU A 50 -19.86 9.47 -7.12
CA LEU A 50 -18.92 8.85 -8.05
C LEU A 50 -19.39 8.93 -9.51
N ILE A 51 -20.71 8.85 -9.76
CA ILE A 51 -21.30 9.09 -11.08
C ILE A 51 -21.09 10.54 -11.52
N ALA A 52 -21.26 11.51 -10.60
CA ALA A 52 -21.05 12.92 -10.90
C ALA A 52 -19.59 13.20 -11.26
N GLU A 53 -18.64 12.62 -10.50
CA GLU A 53 -17.22 12.72 -10.79
C GLU A 53 -16.89 12.18 -12.18
N GLU A 54 -17.31 10.97 -12.50
CA GLU A 54 -17.02 10.37 -13.81
C GLU A 54 -17.62 11.17 -14.98
N LYS A 55 -18.83 11.75 -14.80
CA LYS A 55 -19.44 12.61 -15.82
C LYS A 55 -18.70 13.91 -16.04
N SER A 56 -18.09 14.48 -14.99
CA SER A 56 -17.42 15.78 -15.07
C SER A 56 -15.98 15.69 -15.56
N SER A 57 -15.27 14.63 -15.17
CA SER A 57 -13.82 14.49 -15.39
C SER A 57 -13.44 13.30 -16.27
N SER A 58 -14.37 12.38 -16.51
CA SER A 58 -14.13 11.07 -17.11
C SER A 58 -13.28 10.12 -16.25
N ASN A 59 -12.87 10.52 -15.04
CA ASN A 59 -12.11 9.67 -14.13
C ASN A 59 -13.04 8.64 -13.47
N GLN A 60 -12.60 7.40 -13.38
CA GLN A 60 -13.36 6.33 -12.74
C GLN A 60 -12.84 6.07 -11.33
N VAL A 61 -13.60 6.50 -10.33
CA VAL A 61 -13.32 6.19 -8.93
C VAL A 61 -14.29 5.12 -8.45
N VAL A 62 -13.77 4.05 -7.89
CA VAL A 62 -14.55 2.90 -7.39
C VAL A 62 -14.18 2.60 -5.94
N VAL A 63 -15.18 2.33 -5.13
CA VAL A 63 -15.04 1.89 -3.75
C VAL A 63 -15.39 0.43 -3.65
N VAL A 64 -14.52 -0.36 -3.05
CA VAL A 64 -14.79 -1.77 -2.78
C VAL A 64 -14.49 -2.11 -1.33
N THR A 65 -15.45 -2.72 -0.66
CA THR A 65 -15.23 -3.32 0.64
C THR A 65 -15.30 -4.85 0.52
N VAL A 66 -14.37 -5.53 1.15
CA VAL A 66 -14.34 -6.99 1.21
C VAL A 66 -14.20 -7.46 2.66
N PRO A 67 -14.74 -8.63 3.01
CA PRO A 67 -14.54 -9.20 4.34
C PRO A 67 -13.06 -9.37 4.69
N SER A 68 -12.27 -9.95 3.77
CA SER A 68 -10.82 -10.19 3.93
C SER A 68 -10.17 -10.37 2.57
N THR A 69 -8.88 -10.10 2.49
CA THR A 69 -8.04 -10.44 1.33
C THR A 69 -7.52 -11.88 1.40
N ASN A 70 -7.94 -12.68 2.40
CA ASN A 70 -7.53 -14.08 2.59
C ASN A 70 -6.02 -14.28 2.64
N GLY A 71 -5.31 -13.37 3.31
CA GLY A 71 -3.87 -13.43 3.50
C GLY A 71 -3.05 -12.85 2.34
N ILE A 72 -3.69 -12.39 1.28
CA ILE A 72 -3.02 -11.69 0.18
C ILE A 72 -2.66 -10.28 0.64
N PRO A 73 -1.43 -9.79 0.42
CA PRO A 73 -1.09 -8.40 0.67
C PRO A 73 -2.08 -7.45 -0.04
N ILE A 74 -2.60 -6.46 0.66
CA ILE A 74 -3.66 -5.60 0.11
C ILE A 74 -3.19 -4.82 -1.14
N ALA A 75 -1.89 -4.58 -1.28
CA ALA A 75 -1.31 -3.98 -2.47
C ALA A 75 -1.43 -4.92 -3.68
N ASP A 76 -1.08 -6.20 -3.51
CA ASP A 76 -1.19 -7.20 -4.57
C ASP A 76 -2.64 -7.47 -4.94
N TYR A 77 -3.52 -7.52 -3.92
CA TYR A 77 -4.96 -7.65 -4.12
C TYR A 77 -5.52 -6.48 -4.93
N GLY A 78 -5.18 -5.24 -4.55
CA GLY A 78 -5.67 -4.03 -5.22
C GLY A 78 -5.21 -3.91 -6.65
N TYR A 79 -3.93 -4.13 -6.89
CA TYR A 79 -3.35 -4.14 -8.22
C TYR A 79 -4.04 -5.14 -9.15
N GLN A 80 -4.23 -6.39 -8.68
CA GLN A 80 -4.87 -7.43 -9.47
C GLN A 80 -6.36 -7.16 -9.68
N LEU A 81 -7.06 -6.65 -8.66
CA LEU A 81 -8.46 -6.27 -8.73
C LEU A 81 -8.68 -5.14 -9.75
N GLY A 82 -7.86 -4.08 -9.70
CA GLY A 82 -7.94 -2.97 -10.64
C GLY A 82 -7.79 -3.41 -12.09
N ARG A 83 -6.87 -4.31 -12.34
CA ARG A 83 -6.66 -4.90 -13.66
C ARG A 83 -7.79 -5.85 -14.07
N ALA A 84 -8.27 -6.69 -13.16
CA ALA A 84 -9.37 -7.62 -13.44
C ALA A 84 -10.65 -6.89 -13.77
N TRP A 85 -10.94 -5.79 -13.08
CA TRP A 85 -12.10 -4.93 -13.34
C TRP A 85 -11.87 -3.94 -14.47
N GLY A 86 -10.61 -3.66 -14.86
CA GLY A 86 -10.25 -2.72 -15.91
C GLY A 86 -10.74 -1.29 -15.63
N ILE A 87 -10.68 -0.86 -14.35
CA ILE A 87 -11.16 0.46 -13.96
C ILE A 87 -10.32 1.57 -14.60
N GLY A 88 -10.99 2.62 -15.08
CA GLY A 88 -10.38 3.70 -15.87
C GLY A 88 -10.50 3.44 -17.37
N GLN A 89 -10.21 4.46 -18.15
CA GLN A 89 -10.26 4.38 -19.61
C GLN A 89 -8.92 3.90 -20.16
N LYS A 90 -8.96 2.95 -21.10
CA LYS A 90 -7.77 2.30 -21.69
C LYS A 90 -6.72 3.27 -22.27
N GLN A 91 -7.14 4.46 -22.72
CA GLN A 91 -6.23 5.45 -23.32
C GLN A 91 -5.71 6.46 -22.29
N HIS A 92 -6.32 6.51 -21.12
CA HIS A 92 -6.07 7.53 -20.11
C HIS A 92 -5.59 6.95 -18.78
N ASP A 93 -5.82 5.65 -18.53
CA ASP A 93 -5.46 4.95 -17.28
C ASP A 93 -5.91 5.73 -16.03
N ASN A 94 -7.09 6.36 -16.11
CA ASN A 94 -7.62 7.32 -15.16
C ASN A 94 -8.58 6.68 -14.15
N GLY A 95 -8.19 5.52 -13.66
CA GLY A 95 -8.92 4.77 -12.64
C GLY A 95 -8.35 4.96 -11.24
N VAL A 96 -9.21 4.98 -10.22
CA VAL A 96 -8.83 4.92 -8.79
C VAL A 96 -9.70 3.91 -8.09
N LEU A 97 -9.10 3.08 -7.23
CA LEU A 97 -9.80 2.14 -6.36
C LEU A 97 -9.52 2.46 -4.89
N LEU A 98 -10.57 2.68 -4.10
CA LEU A 98 -10.49 2.65 -2.65
C LEU A 98 -10.92 1.27 -2.16
N ILE A 99 -9.98 0.49 -1.64
CA ILE A 99 -10.16 -0.89 -1.22
C ILE A 99 -10.10 -0.97 0.30
N ILE A 100 -11.06 -1.65 0.91
CA ILE A 100 -11.16 -1.82 2.36
C ILE A 100 -11.38 -3.29 2.69
N ALA A 101 -10.44 -3.91 3.39
CA ALA A 101 -10.54 -5.27 3.92
C ALA A 101 -10.91 -5.20 5.41
N LYS A 102 -12.20 -5.41 5.71
CA LYS A 102 -12.81 -5.14 7.03
C LYS A 102 -12.15 -5.93 8.16
N ASN A 103 -12.06 -7.25 8.01
CA ASN A 103 -11.54 -8.14 9.05
C ASN A 103 -10.02 -8.02 9.20
N ASP A 104 -9.33 -7.69 8.11
CA ASP A 104 -7.87 -7.49 8.10
C ASP A 104 -7.48 -6.12 8.65
N LYS A 105 -8.45 -5.22 8.82
CA LYS A 105 -8.26 -3.80 9.19
C LYS A 105 -7.24 -3.11 8.27
N LYS A 106 -7.33 -3.37 6.99
CA LYS A 106 -6.44 -2.81 5.97
C LYS A 106 -7.23 -2.06 4.93
N MET A 107 -6.63 -1.01 4.40
CA MET A 107 -7.18 -0.22 3.31
C MET A 107 -6.08 0.16 2.32
N ARG A 108 -6.47 0.40 1.07
CA ARG A 108 -5.57 0.85 0.02
C ARG A 108 -6.28 1.78 -0.93
N ILE A 109 -5.56 2.79 -1.36
CA ILE A 109 -5.91 3.58 -2.55
C ILE A 109 -4.99 3.09 -3.66
N GLU A 110 -5.55 2.50 -4.70
CA GLU A 110 -4.84 2.07 -5.90
C GLU A 110 -5.08 3.09 -6.99
N VAL A 111 -4.03 3.52 -7.68
CA VAL A 111 -4.10 4.64 -8.63
C VAL A 111 -3.63 4.16 -10.01
N GLY A 112 -4.42 4.46 -11.03
CA GLY A 112 -4.07 4.23 -12.42
C GLY A 112 -2.98 5.18 -12.90
N TYR A 113 -2.19 4.76 -13.86
CA TYR A 113 -1.02 5.52 -14.37
C TYR A 113 -1.32 6.98 -14.74
N GLY A 114 -2.51 7.24 -15.33
CA GLY A 114 -2.90 8.58 -15.75
C GLY A 114 -3.16 9.55 -14.60
N LEU A 115 -3.38 9.06 -13.40
CA LEU A 115 -3.68 9.87 -12.22
C LEU A 115 -2.53 9.92 -11.19
N GLU A 116 -1.42 9.21 -11.40
CA GLU A 116 -0.26 9.23 -10.48
C GLU A 116 0.31 10.65 -10.29
N GLY A 117 0.22 11.51 -11.30
CA GLY A 117 0.64 12.91 -11.20
C GLY A 117 -0.24 13.76 -10.30
N ALA A 118 -1.55 13.50 -10.29
CA ALA A 118 -2.54 14.23 -9.47
C ALA A 118 -2.70 13.61 -8.07
N LEU A 119 -2.63 12.28 -7.98
CA LEU A 119 -2.79 11.51 -6.76
C LEU A 119 -1.54 10.61 -6.53
N PRO A 120 -0.35 11.19 -6.28
CA PRO A 120 0.84 10.41 -5.97
C PRO A 120 0.72 9.71 -4.62
N ASP A 121 1.57 8.71 -4.38
CA ASP A 121 1.59 7.88 -3.15
C ASP A 121 1.61 8.73 -1.87
N ALA A 122 2.34 9.85 -1.87
CA ALA A 122 2.40 10.76 -0.72
C ALA A 122 1.06 11.42 -0.39
N ILE A 123 0.25 11.75 -1.39
CA ILE A 123 -1.11 12.25 -1.20
C ILE A 123 -2.04 11.11 -0.79
N ALA A 124 -1.95 9.96 -1.44
CA ALA A 124 -2.76 8.80 -1.12
C ALA A 124 -2.58 8.35 0.34
N ILE A 125 -1.34 8.27 0.86
CA ILE A 125 -1.08 7.92 2.26
C ILE A 125 -1.56 9.02 3.23
N ASN A 126 -1.47 10.30 2.85
CA ASN A 126 -2.01 11.39 3.64
C ASN A 126 -3.54 11.29 3.76
N ILE A 127 -4.25 11.03 2.67
CA ILE A 127 -5.70 10.81 2.66
C ILE A 127 -6.06 9.64 3.60
N ILE A 128 -5.39 8.52 3.47
CA ILE A 128 -5.62 7.36 4.35
C ILE A 128 -5.46 7.75 5.83
N ASN A 129 -4.37 8.40 6.18
CA ASN A 129 -4.02 8.69 7.57
C ASN A 129 -4.86 9.81 8.19
N GLN A 130 -5.25 10.81 7.40
CA GLN A 130 -5.89 12.03 7.91
C GLN A 130 -7.40 12.04 7.70
N GLN A 131 -7.89 11.40 6.63
CA GLN A 131 -9.32 11.46 6.28
C GLN A 131 -10.06 10.16 6.63
N ILE A 132 -9.44 8.99 6.38
CA ILE A 132 -10.13 7.70 6.54
C ILE A 132 -9.89 7.11 7.93
N LYS A 133 -8.64 6.94 8.29
CA LYS A 133 -8.20 6.20 9.48
C LYS A 133 -8.77 6.74 10.81
N PRO A 134 -8.89 8.06 11.07
CA PRO A 134 -9.47 8.54 12.31
C PRO A 134 -10.93 8.13 12.49
N ALA A 135 -11.74 8.24 11.44
CA ALA A 135 -13.15 7.82 11.44
C ALA A 135 -13.28 6.29 11.63
N PHE A 136 -12.41 5.51 10.99
CA PHE A 136 -12.39 4.05 11.12
C PHE A 136 -12.02 3.59 12.53
N LYS A 137 -11.06 4.26 13.18
CA LYS A 137 -10.74 4.02 14.59
C LYS A 137 -11.89 4.34 15.54
N ALA A 138 -12.74 5.31 15.16
CA ALA A 138 -13.95 5.66 15.89
C ALA A 138 -15.16 4.76 15.54
N GLY A 139 -14.98 3.75 14.66
CA GLY A 139 -16.07 2.87 14.20
C GLY A 139 -17.02 3.53 13.19
N GLN A 140 -16.71 4.72 12.71
CA GLN A 140 -17.52 5.50 11.77
C GLN A 140 -17.12 5.19 10.32
N PHE A 141 -17.37 3.96 9.88
CA PHE A 141 -16.86 3.46 8.60
C PHE A 141 -17.40 4.24 7.40
N ALA A 142 -18.71 4.48 7.35
CA ALA A 142 -19.33 5.22 6.26
C ALA A 142 -18.75 6.65 6.13
N THR A 143 -18.61 7.36 7.25
CA THR A 143 -17.98 8.70 7.28
C THR A 143 -16.55 8.66 6.77
N GLY A 144 -15.78 7.64 7.17
CA GLY A 144 -14.39 7.51 6.71
C GLY A 144 -14.29 7.22 5.21
N ILE A 145 -15.20 6.43 4.66
CA ILE A 145 -15.28 6.15 3.22
C ILE A 145 -15.63 7.44 2.46
N ASP A 146 -16.64 8.17 2.91
CA ASP A 146 -17.09 9.41 2.29
C ASP A 146 -16.00 10.50 2.32
N ASN A 147 -15.36 10.70 3.46
CA ASN A 147 -14.21 11.61 3.60
C ASN A 147 -13.06 11.21 2.65
N GLY A 148 -12.78 9.91 2.56
CA GLY A 148 -11.74 9.38 1.69
C GLY A 148 -12.03 9.64 0.23
N VAL A 149 -13.25 9.36 -0.23
CA VAL A 149 -13.69 9.61 -1.61
C VAL A 149 -13.66 11.09 -1.93
N THR A 150 -14.19 11.95 -1.06
CA THR A 150 -14.15 13.40 -1.24
C THR A 150 -12.71 13.90 -1.37
N ALA A 151 -11.80 13.41 -0.54
CA ALA A 151 -10.39 13.79 -0.59
C ALA A 151 -9.68 13.27 -1.85
N ILE A 152 -10.01 12.05 -2.31
CA ILE A 152 -9.50 11.49 -3.57
C ILE A 152 -9.94 12.37 -4.74
N ILE A 153 -11.22 12.72 -4.83
CA ILE A 153 -11.77 13.59 -5.88
C ILE A 153 -11.07 14.96 -5.84
N ALA A 154 -10.96 15.59 -4.68
CA ALA A 154 -10.26 16.86 -4.52
C ALA A 154 -8.78 16.77 -4.96
N ALA A 155 -8.10 15.64 -4.68
CA ALA A 155 -6.72 15.43 -5.13
C ALA A 155 -6.62 15.31 -6.66
N ILE A 156 -7.52 14.58 -7.29
CA ILE A 156 -7.60 14.44 -8.75
C ILE A 156 -7.77 15.81 -9.43
N HIS A 157 -8.54 16.71 -8.81
CA HIS A 157 -8.73 18.07 -9.29
C HIS A 157 -7.64 19.09 -8.88
N GLY A 158 -6.63 18.64 -8.11
CA GLY A 158 -5.56 19.50 -7.61
C GLY A 158 -5.98 20.44 -6.47
N GLU A 159 -7.12 20.19 -5.86
CA GLU A 159 -7.70 21.00 -4.77
C GLU A 159 -7.36 20.48 -3.37
N TYR A 160 -6.85 19.25 -3.27
CA TYR A 160 -6.50 18.65 -1.98
C TYR A 160 -5.26 19.29 -1.37
N LYS A 161 -5.39 19.77 -0.13
CA LYS A 161 -4.29 20.29 0.67
C LYS A 161 -3.88 19.26 1.71
N PRO A 162 -2.71 18.62 1.58
CA PRO A 162 -2.23 17.66 2.56
C PRO A 162 -2.12 18.30 3.94
N ILE A 163 -2.64 17.61 4.96
CA ILE A 163 -2.39 18.00 6.34
C ILE A 163 -0.95 17.58 6.67
N VAL A 164 -0.06 18.57 6.76
CA VAL A 164 1.31 18.34 7.20
C VAL A 164 1.30 18.25 8.72
N THR A 165 1.33 17.04 9.25
CA THR A 165 1.68 16.83 10.65
C THR A 165 3.19 17.04 10.78
N GLU A 166 3.62 18.12 11.42
CA GLU A 166 5.01 18.24 11.86
C GLU A 166 5.25 17.11 12.87
N ASP A 167 5.92 16.05 12.44
CA ASP A 167 6.47 15.04 13.34
C ASP A 167 7.58 15.70 14.16
N LYS A 168 7.20 16.39 15.23
CA LYS A 168 8.17 16.82 16.25
C LYS A 168 8.76 15.55 16.85
N PRO A 169 10.07 15.36 16.79
CA PRO A 169 10.67 14.18 17.38
C PRO A 169 10.24 14.12 18.85
N PRO A 170 9.82 12.95 19.34
CA PRO A 170 9.32 12.81 20.71
C PRO A 170 10.38 13.31 21.69
N TYR A 171 9.97 13.97 22.77
CA TYR A 171 10.89 14.46 23.80
C TYR A 171 11.85 13.37 24.29
N ASP A 172 11.42 12.12 24.25
CA ASP A 172 12.25 10.95 24.57
C ASP A 172 13.51 10.86 23.69
N PHE A 173 13.47 11.30 22.43
CA PHE A 173 14.63 11.35 21.57
C PHE A 173 15.67 12.37 22.07
N TYR A 174 15.25 13.53 22.52
CA TYR A 174 16.15 14.53 23.11
C TYR A 174 16.69 14.09 24.46
N LEU A 175 15.87 13.42 25.28
CA LEU A 175 16.31 12.81 26.54
C LEU A 175 17.33 11.70 26.28
N PHE A 176 17.14 10.88 25.26
CA PHE A 176 18.11 9.87 24.84
C PHE A 176 19.44 10.49 24.43
N ILE A 177 19.42 11.54 23.59
CA ILE A 177 20.63 12.26 23.20
C ILE A 177 21.34 12.86 24.42
N LEU A 178 20.58 13.51 25.32
CA LEU A 178 21.13 14.05 26.57
C LEU A 178 21.77 12.96 27.42
N PHE A 179 21.13 11.81 27.56
CA PHE A 179 21.65 10.66 28.31
C PHE A 179 22.97 10.14 27.71
N VAL A 180 23.04 10.00 26.39
CA VAL A 180 24.26 9.59 25.69
C VAL A 180 25.41 10.62 25.92
N VAL A 181 25.12 11.91 25.85
CA VAL A 181 26.10 12.98 26.12
C VAL A 181 26.61 12.91 27.56
N ILE A 182 25.72 12.71 28.54
CA ILE A 182 26.11 12.55 29.95
C ILE A 182 27.04 11.35 30.13
N ILE A 183 26.71 10.19 29.52
CA ILE A 183 27.56 9.00 29.57
C ILE A 183 28.95 9.30 28.97
N GLN A 184 29.01 10.01 27.85
CA GLN A 184 30.29 10.39 27.23
C GLN A 184 31.12 11.29 28.14
N ILE A 185 30.50 12.28 28.78
CA ILE A 185 31.18 13.18 29.73
C ILE A 185 31.72 12.39 30.92
N VAL A 186 30.93 11.49 31.51
CA VAL A 186 31.35 10.63 32.64
C VAL A 186 32.47 9.70 32.22
N ALA A 187 32.38 9.06 31.06
CA ALA A 187 33.41 8.17 30.52
C ALA A 187 34.73 8.93 30.27
N PHE A 188 34.64 10.15 29.71
CA PHE A 188 35.80 10.99 29.47
C PHE A 188 36.47 11.48 30.79
N SER A 189 35.65 11.83 31.77
CA SER A 189 36.13 12.25 33.09
C SER A 189 36.86 11.11 33.82
N ARG A 190 36.38 9.86 33.69
CA ARG A 190 37.04 8.68 34.25
C ARG A 190 38.34 8.35 33.55
N ARG A 191 38.47 8.56 32.22
CA ARG A 191 39.74 8.35 31.48
C ARG A 191 40.84 9.34 31.88
N ARG A 192 40.51 10.55 32.33
CA ARG A 192 41.48 11.52 32.81
C ARG A 192 42.06 11.17 34.18
N ARG A 193 41.37 10.33 34.98
CA ARG A 193 41.79 9.99 36.34
C ARG A 193 42.78 8.83 36.41
N ASN A 194 43.00 8.09 35.28
CA ASN A 194 43.91 6.94 35.21
C ASN A 194 45.06 7.16 34.22
N ARG A 195 45.67 8.36 34.22
CA ARG A 195 46.99 8.52 33.62
C ARG A 195 48.04 8.37 34.72
N SER A 196 48.29 7.14 35.18
CA SER A 196 49.57 6.76 35.71
C SER A 196 50.45 6.30 34.56
N THR A 197 51.54 7.01 34.37
CA THR A 197 52.63 6.75 33.45
C THR A 197 53.09 5.31 33.52
N TYR A 198 53.07 4.62 32.37
CA TYR A 198 53.94 3.47 32.12
C TYR A 198 54.66 3.71 30.79
N TYR A 199 55.96 3.83 30.87
CA TYR A 199 56.92 3.84 29.77
C TYR A 199 57.17 2.40 29.35
N GLY A 200 57.05 2.08 28.07
CA GLY A 200 57.33 0.79 27.47
C GLY A 200 57.12 0.84 25.96
N ARG A 201 58.07 1.11 25.30
CA ARG A 201 58.88 0.74 24.12
C ARG A 201 58.25 -0.30 23.19
N ASP A 202 58.36 0.06 21.90
CA ASP A 202 58.27 -0.75 20.67
C ASP A 202 56.87 -1.14 20.17
N GLY A 203 56.42 -0.57 19.06
CA GLY A 203 56.54 -1.05 17.65
C GLY A 203 55.29 -1.78 17.21
N ASP A 204 54.54 -1.25 16.36
CA ASP A 204 54.15 -1.69 15.03
C ASP A 204 52.78 -1.22 14.59
N VAL A 205 52.79 -0.72 13.38
CA VAL A 205 51.69 -0.22 12.56
C VAL A 205 51.00 -1.40 11.87
N PHE A 206 49.68 -1.46 11.88
CA PHE A 206 48.95 -2.14 10.80
C PHE A 206 47.67 -1.39 10.40
N SER A 207 47.71 -0.94 9.18
CA SER A 207 46.64 -0.43 8.35
C SER A 207 45.98 -1.59 7.61
N SER A 208 44.67 -1.54 7.40
CA SER A 208 43.98 -2.13 6.24
C SER A 208 42.48 -1.95 6.43
N GLY A 209 41.72 -1.23 5.63
CA GLY A 209 41.32 -1.55 4.28
C GLY A 209 39.97 -2.21 4.37
N GLY A 210 38.85 -1.66 4.00
CA GLY A 210 38.29 -1.22 2.79
C GLY A 210 37.53 -2.38 2.07
N PHE A 211 36.30 -2.15 1.67
CA PHE A 211 35.54 -2.78 0.55
C PHE A 211 34.06 -2.64 0.94
N GLY A 212 33.16 -2.06 0.19
CA GLY A 212 33.09 -1.85 -1.24
C GLY A 212 32.10 -2.82 -1.90
N SER A 213 31.15 -2.24 -2.60
CA SER A 213 30.48 -2.73 -3.81
C SER A 213 29.19 -3.51 -3.68
N SER A 214 28.07 -2.94 -4.14
CA SER A 214 27.49 -2.98 -5.49
C SER A 214 26.66 -4.27 -5.77
N ASN A 215 25.44 -4.18 -6.18
CA ASN A 215 24.88 -3.83 -7.48
C ASN A 215 23.83 -4.86 -8.00
N ARG A 216 22.87 -4.35 -8.74
CA ARG A 216 22.04 -4.96 -9.80
C ARG A 216 20.85 -5.78 -9.32
N GLY A 217 19.62 -5.51 -9.70
CA GLY A 217 19.12 -5.20 -11.05
C GLY A 217 18.41 -6.42 -11.62
N GLY A 218 17.13 -6.32 -11.95
CA GLY A 218 16.41 -7.35 -12.65
C GLY A 218 14.93 -7.02 -12.82
N SER A 219 14.59 -6.42 -13.94
CA SER A 219 13.24 -6.30 -14.48
C SER A 219 12.81 -7.61 -15.13
N SER A 220 11.54 -8.00 -14.97
CA SER A 220 10.89 -8.81 -16.00
C SER A 220 9.38 -8.60 -15.94
N GLY A 221 8.85 -8.06 -17.03
CA GLY A 221 7.43 -7.94 -17.28
C GLY A 221 6.83 -9.27 -17.75
N PHE A 222 5.58 -9.47 -17.43
CA PHE A 222 4.74 -10.45 -18.11
C PHE A 222 3.37 -9.81 -18.37
N GLY A 223 3.05 -9.67 -19.65
CA GLY A 223 1.73 -9.34 -20.13
C GLY A 223 0.87 -10.61 -20.23
N GLY A 224 -0.43 -10.46 -19.97
CA GLY A 224 -1.43 -11.48 -20.20
C GLY A 224 -2.79 -10.83 -20.17
N GLY A 225 -3.40 -10.60 -21.35
CA GLY A 225 -4.74 -10.09 -21.47
C GLY A 225 -5.76 -11.22 -21.35
N PHE A 226 -6.88 -10.95 -20.69
CA PHE A 226 -8.08 -11.76 -20.78
C PHE A 226 -9.27 -10.85 -21.10
N GLY A 227 -10.00 -11.25 -22.13
CA GLY A 227 -11.13 -10.54 -22.70
C GLY A 227 -12.38 -10.59 -21.81
N GLY A 228 -13.13 -9.51 -21.89
CA GLY A 228 -14.34 -9.28 -21.15
C GLY A 228 -15.57 -9.93 -21.76
N ASN A 229 -16.54 -10.21 -20.91
CA ASN A 229 -17.89 -10.58 -21.31
C ASN A 229 -18.85 -9.47 -20.85
N ASN A 230 -19.58 -8.91 -21.79
CA ASN A 230 -20.50 -7.80 -21.58
C ASN A 230 -21.84 -8.30 -21.02
N ASN A 231 -22.22 -7.83 -19.85
CA ASN A 231 -23.62 -7.80 -19.43
C ASN A 231 -23.86 -6.42 -18.78
N GLY A 232 -24.92 -5.74 -19.20
CA GLY A 232 -25.22 -4.32 -19.00
C GLY A 232 -25.24 -3.81 -17.54
N GLY A 233 -24.07 -3.70 -16.95
CA GLY A 233 -23.76 -3.07 -15.67
C GLY A 233 -22.60 -2.10 -15.85
N PHE A 234 -22.25 -1.35 -14.80
CA PHE A 234 -21.03 -0.57 -14.78
C PHE A 234 -19.84 -1.49 -15.09
N SER A 235 -19.05 -1.12 -16.10
CA SER A 235 -17.82 -1.82 -16.44
C SER A 235 -16.66 -0.83 -16.50
N GLY A 236 -15.48 -1.28 -16.12
CA GLY A 236 -14.26 -0.51 -16.32
C GLY A 236 -13.97 -0.32 -17.80
N GLY A 237 -13.41 0.82 -18.15
CA GLY A 237 -13.03 1.19 -19.52
C GLY A 237 -11.71 0.59 -20.00
N GLY A 238 -11.10 -0.33 -19.24
CA GLY A 238 -9.85 -1.03 -19.59
C GLY A 238 -8.58 -0.27 -19.22
N GLY A 239 -8.64 0.59 -18.21
CA GLY A 239 -7.48 1.30 -17.68
C GLY A 239 -6.42 0.39 -17.04
N GLY A 240 -5.16 0.82 -17.08
CA GLY A 240 -4.01 0.11 -16.53
C GLY A 240 -3.60 0.62 -15.15
N PHE A 241 -3.16 -0.32 -14.31
CA PHE A 241 -2.60 -0.05 -12.98
C PHE A 241 -1.16 -0.54 -12.91
N GLY A 242 -0.28 0.24 -12.27
CA GLY A 242 1.13 -0.07 -12.05
C GLY A 242 1.47 -0.44 -10.61
N GLY A 243 0.47 -0.45 -9.72
CA GLY A 243 0.70 -0.61 -8.29
C GLY A 243 1.00 0.70 -7.56
N GLY A 244 0.83 1.86 -8.22
CA GLY A 244 0.85 3.18 -7.59
C GLY A 244 -0.27 3.31 -6.56
N GLY A 245 -0.07 4.21 -5.58
CA GLY A 245 -1.01 4.43 -4.49
C GLY A 245 -0.44 4.09 -3.11
N ALA A 246 -1.28 4.00 -2.10
CA ALA A 246 -0.83 3.79 -0.75
C ALA A 246 -1.71 2.81 0.03
N SER A 247 -1.11 2.15 1.02
CA SER A 247 -1.80 1.23 1.93
C SER A 247 -1.73 1.71 3.36
N GLY A 248 -2.76 1.39 4.17
CA GLY A 248 -2.82 1.70 5.58
C GLY A 248 -3.63 0.71 6.37
N GLY A 249 -3.67 0.91 7.69
CA GLY A 249 -4.50 0.10 8.60
C GLY A 249 -5.04 0.96 9.74
N TRP A 250 -6.07 0.47 10.44
CA TRP A 250 -6.73 1.14 11.55
C TRP A 250 -6.93 0.24 12.76
#